data_90645f709306fdeeb998e8a6a305b84a
#
_entry.id   90645f709306fdeeb998e8a6a305b84a
#
_cell.length_a   1.000
_cell.length_b   1.000
_cell.length_c   1.000
_cell.angle_alpha   90.00
_cell.angle_beta   90.00
_cell.angle_gamma   90.00
#
_symmetry.space_group_name_H-M   'P 1'
#
loop_
_entity.id
_entity.type
_entity.pdbx_description
1 polymer ?
#
loop_
_entity_poly.entity_id
_entity_poly.type
_entity_poly.pdbx_seq_one_letter_code
_entity_poly.pdbx_strand_id
1 'polypeptide(L)'
;MKRRTLKALRPKPQPGHHHNVYVVLLEPAAGKNRKVRAANPHRDPAKPCVYVGMTGLTPEERFANHRAGIKSAWSVKRYGLRLLPELFTHLNPMPFDAAVQMEMDLADDLRRAGYTVTGGH
;
A
#
# COMPACT_ATOMS: atom_id res chain seq x y z
N MET A 1 3.17 12.25 -31.16
CA MET A 1 2.85 13.54 -30.55
C MET A 1 2.00 13.40 -29.30
N LYS A 2 0.86 12.77 -29.40
CA LYS A 2 -0.06 12.67 -28.28
C LYS A 2 0.54 11.91 -27.08
N ARG A 3 1.26 10.84 -27.33
CA ARG A 3 1.93 10.08 -26.26
C ARG A 3 2.97 10.93 -25.54
N ARG A 4 3.75 11.70 -26.29
CA ARG A 4 4.75 12.60 -25.74
C ARG A 4 4.08 13.69 -24.90
N THR A 5 2.96 14.24 -25.39
CA THR A 5 2.21 15.26 -24.68
C THR A 5 1.69 14.73 -23.34
N LEU A 6 1.11 13.53 -23.33
CA LEU A 6 0.63 12.91 -22.10
C LEU A 6 1.78 12.67 -21.13
N LYS A 7 2.93 12.21 -21.62
CA LYS A 7 4.10 11.99 -20.78
C LYS A 7 4.60 13.32 -20.20
N ALA A 8 4.56 14.41 -20.99
CA ALA A 8 4.98 15.72 -20.53
C ALA A 8 4.05 16.30 -19.47
N LEU A 9 2.79 15.88 -19.44
CA LEU A 9 1.83 16.34 -18.45
C LEU A 9 1.98 15.64 -17.11
N ARG A 10 2.72 14.53 -17.06
CA ARG A 10 2.98 13.87 -15.78
C ARG A 10 3.95 14.70 -14.97
N PRO A 11 3.65 14.94 -13.69
CA PRO A 11 4.60 15.62 -12.81
C PRO A 11 5.92 14.85 -12.80
N LYS A 12 7.03 15.54 -12.96
CA LYS A 12 8.35 14.93 -12.80
C LYS A 12 8.62 14.79 -11.31
N PRO A 13 9.21 13.65 -10.87
CA PRO A 13 9.61 13.52 -9.47
C PRO A 13 10.57 14.65 -9.10
N GLN A 14 10.31 15.29 -7.97
CA GLN A 14 11.20 16.29 -7.42
C GLN A 14 12.46 15.61 -6.85
N PRO A 15 13.59 16.34 -6.75
CA PRO A 15 14.74 15.81 -6.03
C PRO A 15 14.31 15.38 -4.61
N GLY A 16 14.70 14.17 -4.22
CA GLY A 16 14.31 13.60 -2.94
C GLY A 16 12.92 12.94 -2.91
N HIS A 17 12.14 13.03 -3.98
CA HIS A 17 10.82 12.41 -4.08
C HIS A 17 10.96 11.03 -4.73
N HIS A 18 11.47 10.08 -3.97
CA HIS A 18 11.75 8.72 -4.48
C HIS A 18 10.95 7.64 -3.79
N HIS A 19 10.13 7.99 -2.78
CA HIS A 19 9.41 7.01 -2.00
C HIS A 19 7.95 6.94 -2.42
N ASN A 20 7.40 5.75 -2.30
CA ASN A 20 6.04 5.48 -2.70
C ASN A 20 5.33 4.74 -1.58
N VAL A 21 4.07 5.09 -1.32
CA VAL A 21 3.19 4.27 -0.52
C VAL A 21 2.44 3.32 -1.45
N TYR A 22 1.98 2.20 -0.92
CA TYR A 22 1.24 1.24 -1.71
C TYR A 22 0.30 0.43 -0.84
N VAL A 23 -0.71 -0.13 -1.47
CA VAL A 23 -1.71 -0.97 -0.83
C VAL A 23 -1.84 -2.27 -1.61
N VAL A 24 -1.79 -3.39 -0.90
CA VAL A 24 -1.94 -4.72 -1.48
C VAL A 24 -3.26 -5.31 -1.01
N LEU A 25 -4.05 -5.82 -1.95
CA LEU A 25 -5.24 -6.60 -1.64
C LEU A 25 -4.81 -7.96 -1.08
N LEU A 26 -5.39 -8.35 0.04
CA LEU A 26 -5.11 -9.64 0.67
C LEU A 26 -6.34 -10.56 0.57
N GLU A 27 -6.07 -11.86 0.61
CA GLU A 27 -7.15 -12.84 0.74
C GLU A 27 -7.94 -12.59 2.02
N PRO A 28 -9.26 -12.83 2.02
CA PRO A 28 -10.08 -12.64 3.23
C PRO A 28 -9.60 -13.43 4.45
N ALA A 29 -8.90 -14.54 4.23
CA ALA A 29 -8.35 -15.35 5.32
C ALA A 29 -7.40 -14.56 6.22
N ALA A 30 -6.77 -13.48 5.71
CA ALA A 30 -5.91 -12.62 6.52
C ALA A 30 -6.69 -12.02 7.70
N GLY A 31 -7.98 -11.74 7.53
CA GLY A 31 -8.85 -11.18 8.57
C GLY A 31 -9.22 -12.16 9.67
N LYS A 32 -8.87 -13.45 9.53
CA LYS A 32 -9.10 -14.44 10.57
C LYS A 32 -7.97 -14.47 11.60
N ASN A 33 -6.84 -13.83 11.29
CA ASN A 33 -5.72 -13.78 12.20
C ASN A 33 -6.08 -12.97 13.45
N ARG A 34 -5.76 -13.51 14.62
CA ARG A 34 -6.14 -12.91 15.89
C ARG A 34 -5.58 -11.51 16.09
N LYS A 35 -4.29 -11.31 15.77
CA LYS A 35 -3.65 -10.00 15.90
C LYS A 35 -4.21 -8.98 14.91
N VAL A 36 -4.50 -9.43 13.70
CA VAL A 36 -5.11 -8.57 12.67
C VAL A 36 -6.48 -8.11 13.15
N ARG A 37 -7.29 -9.00 13.69
CA ARG A 37 -8.62 -8.65 14.21
C ARG A 37 -8.52 -7.65 15.36
N ALA A 38 -7.57 -7.86 16.27
CA ALA A 38 -7.37 -6.96 17.41
C ALA A 38 -6.97 -5.55 16.95
N ALA A 39 -6.18 -5.44 15.88
CA ALA A 39 -5.76 -4.16 15.33
C ALA A 39 -6.87 -3.46 14.52
N ASN A 40 -7.95 -4.17 14.22
CA ASN A 40 -9.05 -3.66 13.38
C ASN A 40 -10.41 -3.94 14.05
N PRO A 41 -10.65 -3.35 15.23
CA PRO A 41 -11.87 -3.66 16.01
C PRO A 41 -13.16 -3.21 15.32
N HIS A 42 -13.07 -2.21 14.44
CA HIS A 42 -14.23 -1.66 13.74
C HIS A 42 -14.30 -2.09 12.28
N ARG A 43 -13.61 -3.16 11.92
CA ARG A 43 -13.61 -3.66 10.55
C ARG A 43 -15.01 -4.07 10.10
N ASP A 44 -15.26 -3.84 8.82
CA ASP A 44 -16.48 -4.29 8.14
C ASP A 44 -16.11 -5.55 7.37
N PRO A 45 -16.71 -6.73 7.69
CA PRO A 45 -16.41 -7.97 6.97
C PRO A 45 -16.70 -7.91 5.47
N ALA A 46 -17.54 -6.96 5.03
CA ALA A 46 -17.82 -6.78 3.61
C ALA A 46 -16.74 -5.98 2.89
N LYS A 47 -15.82 -5.35 3.64
CA LYS A 47 -14.71 -4.57 3.08
C LYS A 47 -13.46 -5.44 2.95
N PRO A 48 -12.56 -5.11 2.01
CA PRO A 48 -11.36 -5.93 1.77
C PRO A 48 -10.38 -5.92 2.95
N CYS A 49 -9.56 -6.98 2.97
CA CYS A 49 -8.34 -7.01 3.79
C CYS A 49 -7.19 -6.45 2.94
N VAL A 50 -6.36 -5.59 3.52
CA VAL A 50 -5.27 -4.94 2.79
C VAL A 50 -4.00 -4.87 3.63
N TYR A 51 -2.88 -4.68 2.95
CA TYR A 51 -1.59 -4.33 3.55
C TYR A 51 -1.21 -2.94 3.04
N VAL A 52 -0.79 -2.07 3.95
CA VAL A 52 -0.29 -0.74 3.61
C VAL A 52 1.20 -0.68 3.89
N GLY A 53 1.97 -0.24 2.93
CA GLY A 53 3.42 -0.13 3.06
C GLY A 53 3.98 1.08 2.35
N MET A 54 5.30 1.25 2.50
CA MET A 54 6.06 2.25 1.75
C MET A 54 7.35 1.62 1.24
N THR A 55 7.91 2.19 0.20
CA THR A 55 9.12 1.66 -0.44
C THR A 55 9.88 2.75 -1.17
N GLY A 56 11.21 2.56 -1.29
CA GLY A 56 12.05 3.36 -2.19
C GLY A 56 12.06 2.83 -3.61
N LEU A 57 11.38 1.70 -3.84
CA LEU A 57 11.22 1.08 -5.16
C LEU A 57 9.87 1.51 -5.75
N THR A 58 9.55 1.04 -6.95
CA THR A 58 8.17 1.15 -7.43
C THR A 58 7.29 0.19 -6.62
N PRO A 59 6.01 0.47 -6.46
CA PRO A 59 5.09 -0.47 -5.81
C PRO A 59 5.11 -1.86 -6.45
N GLU A 60 5.22 -1.94 -7.78
CA GLU A 60 5.27 -3.19 -8.53
C GLU A 60 6.51 -4.01 -8.19
N GLU A 61 7.67 -3.36 -8.13
CA GLU A 61 8.93 -4.02 -7.75
C GLU A 61 8.88 -4.51 -6.30
N ARG A 62 8.35 -3.68 -5.41
CA ARG A 62 8.24 -4.06 -4.00
C ARG A 62 7.29 -5.21 -3.78
N PHE A 63 6.16 -5.20 -4.50
CA PHE A 63 5.20 -6.29 -4.43
C PHE A 63 5.81 -7.60 -4.94
N ALA A 64 6.58 -7.56 -6.03
CA ALA A 64 7.30 -8.72 -6.55
C ALA A 64 8.28 -9.26 -5.50
N ASN A 65 8.98 -8.38 -4.79
CA ASN A 65 9.88 -8.78 -3.71
C ASN A 65 9.14 -9.46 -2.56
N HIS A 66 7.98 -8.94 -2.17
CA HIS A 66 7.15 -9.57 -1.15
C HIS A 66 6.79 -11.00 -1.56
N ARG A 67 6.36 -11.19 -2.80
CA ARG A 67 5.97 -12.51 -3.31
C ARG A 67 7.15 -13.46 -3.36
N ALA A 68 8.34 -12.95 -3.66
CA ALA A 68 9.58 -13.75 -3.70
C ALA A 68 10.15 -14.02 -2.31
N GLY A 69 9.58 -13.44 -1.27
CA GLY A 69 10.05 -13.62 0.10
C GLY A 69 11.23 -12.73 0.47
N ILE A 70 11.52 -11.70 -0.31
CA ILE A 70 12.64 -10.78 -0.08
C ILE A 70 12.16 -9.68 0.87
N LYS A 71 12.61 -9.73 2.13
CA LYS A 71 12.23 -8.78 3.20
C LYS A 71 10.71 -8.61 3.25
N SER A 72 9.97 -9.68 3.01
CA SER A 72 8.53 -9.60 2.83
C SER A 72 7.78 -9.48 4.15
N ALA A 73 6.68 -8.72 4.12
CA ALA A 73 5.70 -8.76 5.18
C ALA A 73 4.99 -10.12 5.12
N TRP A 74 4.80 -10.74 6.26
CA TRP A 74 4.20 -12.08 6.34
C TRP A 74 2.79 -12.11 5.71
N SER A 75 2.01 -11.05 5.91
CA SER A 75 0.64 -11.00 5.40
C SER A 75 0.61 -10.93 3.87
N VAL A 76 1.55 -10.21 3.27
CA VAL A 76 1.61 -10.11 1.81
C VAL A 76 2.14 -11.41 1.20
N LYS A 77 3.19 -11.98 1.80
CA LYS A 77 3.74 -13.23 1.30
C LYS A 77 2.71 -14.36 1.33
N ARG A 78 1.92 -14.41 2.41
CA ARG A 78 0.94 -15.48 2.61
C ARG A 78 -0.38 -15.20 1.88
N TYR A 79 -0.87 -13.97 1.91
CA TYR A 79 -2.22 -13.63 1.47
C TYR A 79 -2.28 -12.61 0.35
N GLY A 80 -1.14 -12.10 -0.14
CA GLY A 80 -1.13 -11.06 -1.15
C GLY A 80 -1.71 -11.51 -2.49
N LEU A 81 -2.64 -10.72 -3.03
CA LEU A 81 -3.28 -11.01 -4.30
C LEU A 81 -2.82 -10.06 -5.40
N ARG A 82 -2.93 -8.75 -5.18
CA ARG A 82 -2.55 -7.74 -6.16
C ARG A 82 -2.48 -6.37 -5.51
N LEU A 83 -1.84 -5.43 -6.19
CA LEU A 83 -1.86 -4.03 -5.80
C LEU A 83 -3.25 -3.43 -6.04
N LEU A 84 -3.59 -2.40 -5.27
CA LEU A 84 -4.80 -1.60 -5.44
C LEU A 84 -4.40 -0.17 -5.79
N PRO A 85 -3.95 0.09 -7.04
CA PRO A 85 -3.39 1.39 -7.43
C PRO A 85 -4.38 2.55 -7.28
N GLU A 86 -5.66 2.28 -7.36
CA GLU A 86 -6.70 3.30 -7.16
C GLU A 86 -6.65 3.95 -5.77
N LEU A 87 -6.02 3.28 -4.78
CA LEU A 87 -5.95 3.80 -3.43
C LEU A 87 -4.67 4.60 -3.15
N PHE A 88 -3.67 4.57 -4.04
CA PHE A 88 -2.38 5.18 -3.69
C PHE A 88 -1.64 5.88 -4.83
N THR A 89 -1.93 5.60 -6.07
CA THR A 89 -1.14 6.12 -7.20
C THR A 89 -1.05 7.64 -7.19
N HIS A 90 -2.15 8.32 -6.87
CA HIS A 90 -2.21 9.78 -6.85
C HIS A 90 -1.38 10.41 -5.73
N LEU A 91 -0.92 9.63 -4.76
CA LEU A 91 -0.12 10.12 -3.63
C LEU A 91 1.38 10.14 -3.96
N ASN A 92 1.80 9.33 -4.91
CA ASN A 92 3.21 9.06 -5.20
C ASN A 92 3.78 9.91 -6.33
N PRO A 93 5.09 10.13 -6.39
CA PRO A 93 6.09 9.85 -5.35
C PRO A 93 6.17 10.98 -4.33
N MET A 94 6.93 10.75 -3.26
CA MET A 94 7.08 11.73 -2.19
C MET A 94 8.44 11.57 -1.49
N PRO A 95 8.86 12.56 -0.67
CA PRO A 95 10.04 12.39 0.18
C PRO A 95 9.85 11.29 1.20
N PHE A 96 10.97 10.76 1.70
CA PHE A 96 10.94 9.67 2.69
C PHE A 96 10.07 10.02 3.90
N ASP A 97 10.27 11.21 4.49
CA ASP A 97 9.53 11.62 5.69
C ASP A 97 8.02 11.66 5.44
N ALA A 98 7.63 12.18 4.28
CA ALA A 98 6.23 12.23 3.90
C ALA A 98 5.66 10.83 3.69
N ALA A 99 6.45 9.92 3.13
CA ALA A 99 6.02 8.54 2.93
C ALA A 99 5.81 7.80 4.25
N VAL A 100 6.69 8.04 5.23
CA VAL A 100 6.53 7.46 6.57
C VAL A 100 5.20 7.90 7.17
N GLN A 101 4.91 9.20 7.11
CA GLN A 101 3.66 9.73 7.66
C GLN A 101 2.46 9.28 6.85
N MET A 102 2.57 9.30 5.53
CA MET A 102 1.48 8.89 4.64
C MET A 102 1.09 7.43 4.82
N GLU A 103 2.07 6.57 5.05
CA GLU A 103 1.81 5.16 5.32
C GLU A 103 0.89 4.99 6.53
N MET A 104 1.18 5.70 7.61
CA MET A 104 0.36 5.67 8.82
C MET A 104 -1.02 6.27 8.58
N ASP A 105 -1.07 7.43 7.93
CA ASP A 105 -2.33 8.14 7.67
C ASP A 105 -3.26 7.33 6.76
N LEU A 106 -2.69 6.74 5.72
CA LEU A 106 -3.46 5.92 4.78
C LEU A 106 -4.02 4.68 5.48
N ALA A 107 -3.22 4.03 6.32
CA ALA A 107 -3.67 2.88 7.10
C ALA A 107 -4.82 3.27 8.02
N ASP A 108 -4.71 4.42 8.71
CA ASP A 108 -5.75 4.90 9.61
C ASP A 108 -7.04 5.24 8.84
N ASP A 109 -6.91 5.90 7.69
CA ASP A 109 -8.05 6.25 6.85
C ASP A 109 -8.78 5.00 6.36
N LEU A 110 -8.04 3.98 5.95
CA LEU A 110 -8.64 2.72 5.50
C LEU A 110 -9.32 1.99 6.65
N ARG A 111 -8.73 2.00 7.85
CA ARG A 111 -9.39 1.43 9.04
C ARG A 111 -10.70 2.15 9.34
N ARG A 112 -10.71 3.48 9.28
CA ARG A 112 -11.94 4.27 9.49
C ARG A 112 -12.99 3.96 8.45
N ALA A 113 -12.56 3.65 7.23
CA ALA A 113 -13.47 3.26 6.16
C ALA A 113 -13.97 1.82 6.28
N GLY A 114 -13.51 1.07 7.28
CA GLY A 114 -13.98 -0.28 7.56
C GLY A 114 -13.09 -1.39 7.00
N TYR A 115 -11.99 -1.07 6.34
CA TYR A 115 -11.05 -2.08 5.84
C TYR A 115 -10.38 -2.81 7.01
N THR A 116 -9.99 -4.06 6.75
CA THR A 116 -9.09 -4.79 7.65
C THR A 116 -7.67 -4.55 7.19
N VAL A 117 -6.89 -3.82 8.01
CA VAL A 117 -5.57 -3.31 7.59
C VAL A 117 -4.45 -4.01 8.34
N THR A 118 -3.42 -4.41 7.58
CA THR A 118 -2.13 -4.87 8.11
C THR A 118 -1.06 -3.89 7.64
N GLY A 119 0.09 -3.86 8.30
CA GLY A 119 1.14 -2.89 8.00
C GLY A 119 0.78 -1.50 8.50
N GLY A 120 1.28 -0.49 7.81
CA GLY A 120 0.90 0.89 8.10
C GLY A 120 1.67 1.55 9.25
N HIS A 121 2.90 1.13 9.48
CA HIS A 121 3.72 1.70 10.56
C HIS A 121 5.04 2.22 10.07
#